data_b5f419932a1c3a8d25a0ee8dfd4530c6
#
_entry.id   b5f419932a1c3a8d25a0ee8dfd4530c6
#
_cell.length_a   1.000
_cell.length_b   1.000
_cell.length_c   1.000
_cell.angle_alpha   90.00
_cell.angle_beta   90.00
_cell.angle_gamma   90.00
#
_symmetry.space_group_name_H-M   'P 1'
#
loop_
_entity.id
_entity.type
_entity.pdbx_description
1 polymer ?
#
loop_
_entity_poly.entity_id
_entity_poly.type
_entity_poly.pdbx_seq_one_letter_code
_entity_poly.pdbx_strand_id
1 'polypeptide(L)'
;GEYNDPRAVVSRSKFLTGATVGLGGLLGVAIAVPALGFVLGPSFAGEKWYWTSFGKADNPDFKEGTYEPVIFERGKLGELDRRVAYVRRDGPEEFTIVSNVCMHLGCPVQFKTTGFACPCHGGQYDTEGIRTAGPPIRPLNRYEYKVEDGTLFVGRAFATEEVDGEVVMTDQFKLPGEPVGGLLGWLYPVPNN
;
A
#
# COMPACT_ATOMS: atom_id res chain seq x y z
N GLY A 1 19.63 57.03 -43.87
CA GLY A 1 19.58 55.63 -44.18
C GLY A 1 20.27 54.88 -43.07
N GLU A 2 19.51 54.13 -42.25
CA GLU A 2 20.03 53.26 -41.16
C GLU A 2 20.74 52.08 -41.83
N TYR A 3 22.07 52.03 -41.68
CA TYR A 3 22.90 50.94 -42.21
C TYR A 3 22.63 49.67 -41.40
N ASN A 4 21.82 48.78 -41.94
CA ASN A 4 21.60 47.46 -41.41
C ASN A 4 22.82 46.58 -41.71
N ASP A 5 23.79 46.51 -40.76
CA ASP A 5 24.93 45.61 -40.86
C ASP A 5 24.44 44.16 -40.69
N PRO A 6 24.54 43.29 -41.69
CA PRO A 6 24.14 41.88 -41.56
C PRO A 6 25.00 41.08 -40.56
N ARG A 7 26.03 41.68 -40.00
CA ARG A 7 26.84 41.13 -38.91
C ARG A 7 26.50 41.76 -37.57
N ALA A 8 25.23 41.88 -37.24
CA ALA A 8 24.79 42.34 -35.94
C ALA A 8 25.39 41.42 -34.86
N VAL A 9 26.54 41.82 -34.35
CA VAL A 9 27.24 41.13 -33.26
C VAL A 9 26.32 41.18 -32.05
N VAL A 10 25.81 40.05 -31.59
CA VAL A 10 25.03 39.95 -30.37
C VAL A 10 25.86 40.55 -29.24
N SER A 11 25.37 41.58 -28.59
CA SER A 11 26.13 42.22 -27.52
C SER A 11 26.38 41.21 -26.38
N ARG A 12 27.52 41.29 -25.73
CA ARG A 12 27.90 40.38 -24.61
C ARG A 12 26.83 40.26 -23.58
N SER A 13 26.14 41.36 -23.23
CA SER A 13 25.05 41.33 -22.25
C SER A 13 23.82 40.56 -22.73
N LYS A 14 23.43 40.72 -23.99
CA LYS A 14 22.30 39.96 -24.57
C LYS A 14 22.64 38.47 -24.68
N PHE A 15 23.86 38.15 -25.05
CA PHE A 15 24.31 36.75 -25.08
C PHE A 15 24.32 36.13 -23.67
N LEU A 16 24.92 36.80 -22.68
CA LEU A 16 24.94 36.31 -21.31
C LEU A 16 23.53 36.19 -20.72
N THR A 17 22.67 37.16 -20.92
CA THR A 17 21.28 37.10 -20.47
C THR A 17 20.55 35.91 -21.11
N GLY A 18 20.67 35.77 -22.44
CA GLY A 18 20.05 34.64 -23.16
C GLY A 18 20.56 33.28 -22.68
N ALA A 19 21.88 33.17 -22.49
CA ALA A 19 22.52 31.94 -21.99
C ALA A 19 22.07 31.62 -20.54
N THR A 20 22.04 32.63 -19.67
CA THR A 20 21.59 32.44 -18.27
C THR A 20 20.13 32.03 -18.20
N VAL A 21 19.25 32.73 -18.92
CA VAL A 21 17.81 32.40 -18.96
C VAL A 21 17.58 31.03 -19.60
N GLY A 22 18.29 30.73 -20.71
CA GLY A 22 18.17 29.44 -21.39
C GLY A 22 18.63 28.27 -20.52
N LEU A 23 19.86 28.35 -19.97
CA LEU A 23 20.40 27.29 -19.09
C LEU A 23 19.63 27.21 -17.77
N GLY A 24 19.30 28.33 -17.16
CA GLY A 24 18.52 28.36 -15.93
C GLY A 24 17.11 27.82 -16.12
N GLY A 25 16.46 28.13 -17.23
CA GLY A 25 15.17 27.57 -17.60
C GLY A 25 15.23 26.05 -17.83
N LEU A 26 16.27 25.58 -18.52
CA LEU A 26 16.48 24.17 -18.81
C LEU A 26 16.73 23.37 -17.52
N LEU A 27 17.59 23.89 -16.63
CA LEU A 27 17.83 23.30 -15.31
C LEU A 27 16.57 23.34 -14.44
N GLY A 28 15.82 24.45 -14.47
CA GLY A 28 14.56 24.59 -13.76
C GLY A 28 13.54 23.53 -14.18
N VAL A 29 13.36 23.31 -15.46
CA VAL A 29 12.47 22.27 -16.00
C VAL A 29 12.97 20.86 -15.64
N ALA A 30 14.27 20.63 -15.76
CA ALA A 30 14.88 19.32 -15.45
C ALA A 30 14.69 18.92 -13.97
N ILE A 31 14.60 19.88 -13.06
CA ILE A 31 14.31 19.65 -11.63
C ILE A 31 12.81 19.65 -11.35
N ALA A 32 12.08 20.61 -11.90
CA ALA A 32 10.66 20.78 -11.60
C ALA A 32 9.81 19.61 -12.11
N VAL A 33 10.12 19.07 -13.30
CA VAL A 33 9.32 17.96 -13.88
C VAL A 33 9.37 16.71 -13.00
N PRO A 34 10.51 16.18 -12.59
CA PRO A 34 10.55 15.01 -11.71
C PRO A 34 10.00 15.33 -10.30
N ALA A 35 10.23 16.53 -9.77
CA ALA A 35 9.70 16.92 -8.48
C ALA A 35 8.16 16.99 -8.50
N LEU A 36 7.57 17.62 -9.51
CA LEU A 36 6.12 17.63 -9.71
C LEU A 36 5.57 16.24 -10.00
N GLY A 37 6.28 15.44 -10.80
CA GLY A 37 5.90 14.06 -11.05
C GLY A 37 5.88 13.20 -9.78
N PHE A 38 6.84 13.41 -8.88
CA PHE A 38 6.88 12.73 -7.59
C PHE A 38 5.71 13.14 -6.68
N VAL A 39 5.42 14.43 -6.60
CA VAL A 39 4.35 14.97 -5.76
C VAL A 39 2.96 14.63 -6.31
N LEU A 40 2.77 14.76 -7.62
CA LEU A 40 1.45 14.61 -8.25
C LEU A 40 1.20 13.19 -8.78
N GLY A 41 2.28 12.42 -9.04
CA GLY A 41 2.20 11.08 -9.60
C GLY A 41 1.24 10.14 -8.86
N PRO A 42 1.28 10.06 -7.52
CA PRO A 42 0.37 9.23 -6.74
C PRO A 42 -1.11 9.57 -6.96
N SER A 43 -1.43 10.84 -7.24
CA SER A 43 -2.82 11.29 -7.49
C SER A 43 -3.39 10.78 -8.84
N PHE A 44 -2.51 10.44 -9.76
CA PHE A 44 -2.89 9.91 -11.09
C PHE A 44 -2.67 8.40 -11.21
N ALA A 45 -1.90 7.82 -10.30
CA ALA A 45 -1.71 6.38 -10.21
C ALA A 45 -2.95 5.80 -9.53
N GLY A 46 -3.97 5.41 -10.30
CA GLY A 46 -5.09 4.64 -9.76
C GLY A 46 -4.56 3.37 -9.10
N GLU A 47 -5.05 3.06 -7.91
CA GLU A 47 -4.72 1.81 -7.24
C GLU A 47 -5.21 0.63 -8.08
N LYS A 48 -4.26 -0.13 -8.58
CA LYS A 48 -4.55 -1.39 -9.24
C LYS A 48 -4.60 -2.47 -8.18
N TRP A 49 -5.79 -2.86 -7.77
CA TRP A 49 -6.01 -4.00 -6.92
C TRP A 49 -5.68 -5.27 -7.69
N TYR A 50 -4.73 -6.02 -7.18
CA TYR A 50 -4.40 -7.31 -7.76
C TYR A 50 -4.95 -8.40 -6.85
N TRP A 51 -5.84 -9.20 -7.40
CA TRP A 51 -6.22 -10.46 -6.82
C TRP A 51 -5.07 -11.45 -7.03
N THR A 52 -4.53 -11.97 -5.94
CA THR A 52 -3.43 -12.94 -5.98
C THR A 52 -4.00 -14.32 -5.69
N SER A 53 -3.71 -15.30 -6.54
CA SER A 53 -4.11 -16.67 -6.30
C SER A 53 -3.27 -17.29 -5.18
N PHE A 54 -3.94 -17.86 -4.19
CA PHE A 54 -3.32 -18.66 -3.12
C PHE A 54 -3.42 -20.18 -3.41
N GLY A 55 -3.91 -20.54 -4.59
CA GLY A 55 -4.11 -21.92 -5.00
C GLY A 55 -5.54 -22.41 -4.80
N LYS A 56 -5.72 -23.71 -4.82
CA LYS A 56 -7.05 -24.31 -4.67
C LYS A 56 -7.60 -24.12 -3.27
N ALA A 57 -8.89 -23.80 -3.19
CA ALA A 57 -9.59 -23.62 -1.90
C ALA A 57 -9.64 -24.93 -1.10
N ASP A 58 -9.64 -26.09 -1.78
CA ASP A 58 -9.61 -27.42 -1.16
C ASP A 58 -8.20 -27.93 -0.83
N ASN A 59 -7.18 -27.05 -0.94
CA ASN A 59 -5.81 -27.41 -0.60
C ASN A 59 -5.73 -27.99 0.83
N PRO A 60 -5.16 -29.20 1.02
CA PRO A 60 -5.04 -29.84 2.33
C PRO A 60 -4.11 -29.08 3.30
N ASP A 61 -3.30 -28.15 2.80
CA ASP A 61 -2.47 -27.28 3.64
C ASP A 61 -3.32 -26.27 4.41
N PHE A 62 -4.50 -25.88 3.90
CA PHE A 62 -5.42 -25.01 4.59
C PHE A 62 -6.28 -25.80 5.59
N LYS A 63 -5.83 -25.85 6.83
CA LYS A 63 -6.45 -26.63 7.89
C LYS A 63 -7.48 -25.82 8.67
N GLU A 64 -8.48 -26.52 9.19
CA GLU A 64 -9.42 -25.94 10.15
C GLU A 64 -8.74 -25.72 11.50
N GLY A 65 -9.08 -24.61 12.15
CA GLY A 65 -8.62 -24.29 13.51
C GLY A 65 -7.14 -23.89 13.68
N THR A 66 -6.35 -23.87 12.59
CA THR A 66 -4.97 -23.43 12.61
C THR A 66 -4.61 -22.57 11.41
N TYR A 67 -3.61 -21.71 11.57
CA TYR A 67 -3.14 -20.85 10.51
C TYR A 67 -1.90 -21.41 9.83
N GLU A 68 -1.93 -21.43 8.51
CA GLU A 68 -0.77 -21.75 7.68
C GLU A 68 -0.22 -20.48 7.03
N PRO A 69 1.10 -20.25 7.07
CA PRO A 69 1.71 -19.09 6.44
C PRO A 69 1.81 -19.27 4.93
N VAL A 70 1.25 -18.33 4.18
CA VAL A 70 1.36 -18.27 2.71
C VAL A 70 2.22 -17.09 2.33
N ILE A 71 3.28 -17.35 1.56
CA ILE A 71 4.14 -16.30 1.00
C ILE A 71 3.62 -15.97 -0.40
N PHE A 72 3.38 -14.69 -0.65
CA PHE A 72 2.89 -14.21 -1.94
C PHE A 72 3.55 -12.89 -2.35
N GLU A 73 3.52 -12.61 -3.64
CA GLU A 73 4.02 -11.37 -4.21
C GLU A 73 2.84 -10.51 -4.66
N ARG A 74 2.82 -9.25 -4.26
CA ARG A 74 1.68 -8.37 -4.48
C ARG A 74 1.82 -7.46 -5.69
N GLY A 75 2.97 -7.37 -6.30
CA GLY A 75 3.21 -6.45 -7.38
C GLY A 75 4.22 -6.95 -8.39
N LYS A 76 4.78 -6.01 -9.15
CA LYS A 76 5.77 -6.30 -10.18
C LYS A 76 7.22 -6.21 -9.70
N LEU A 77 7.43 -5.87 -8.42
CA LEU A 77 8.77 -5.68 -7.85
C LEU A 77 9.40 -6.98 -7.32
N GLY A 78 8.76 -8.12 -7.58
CA GLY A 78 9.27 -9.43 -7.21
C GLY A 78 9.51 -9.55 -5.71
N GLU A 79 10.73 -9.91 -5.31
CA GLU A 79 11.07 -10.15 -3.90
C GLU A 79 10.81 -8.96 -2.96
N LEU A 80 10.84 -7.73 -3.47
CA LEU A 80 10.57 -6.53 -2.67
C LEU A 80 9.10 -6.39 -2.28
N ASP A 81 8.20 -7.01 -3.04
CA ASP A 81 6.76 -7.04 -2.76
C ASP A 81 6.32 -8.33 -2.06
N ARG A 82 7.27 -9.17 -1.64
CA ARG A 82 6.97 -10.43 -0.96
C ARG A 82 6.35 -10.16 0.40
N ARG A 83 5.21 -10.80 0.63
CA ARG A 83 4.41 -10.68 1.85
C ARG A 83 4.05 -12.06 2.39
N VAL A 84 3.69 -12.09 3.65
CA VAL A 84 3.18 -13.29 4.30
C VAL A 84 1.78 -13.00 4.81
N ALA A 85 0.85 -13.91 4.54
CA ALA A 85 -0.45 -13.94 5.17
C ALA A 85 -0.63 -15.29 5.87
N TYR A 86 -1.36 -15.29 6.95
CA TYR A 86 -1.78 -16.49 7.65
C TYR A 86 -3.19 -16.86 7.23
N VAL A 87 -3.37 -18.05 6.68
CA VAL A 87 -4.65 -18.56 6.18
C VAL A 87 -5.17 -19.63 7.10
N ARG A 88 -6.39 -19.49 7.57
CA ARG A 88 -7.16 -20.49 8.30
C ARG A 88 -8.42 -20.80 7.51
N ARG A 89 -8.75 -22.07 7.38
CA ARG A 89 -10.04 -22.50 6.84
C ARG A 89 -11.06 -22.53 7.97
N ASP A 90 -12.20 -21.90 7.76
CA ASP A 90 -13.33 -21.87 8.72
C ASP A 90 -14.51 -22.71 8.20
N GLY A 91 -14.54 -23.02 6.90
CA GLY A 91 -15.54 -23.85 6.24
C GLY A 91 -15.12 -24.27 4.83
N PRO A 92 -15.99 -24.89 4.05
CA PRO A 92 -15.65 -25.37 2.69
C PRO A 92 -15.10 -24.30 1.75
N GLU A 93 -15.66 -23.09 1.82
CA GLU A 93 -15.26 -21.92 1.05
C GLU A 93 -15.07 -20.68 1.95
N GLU A 94 -14.99 -20.89 3.26
CA GLU A 94 -14.85 -19.83 4.24
C GLU A 94 -13.42 -19.83 4.79
N PHE A 95 -12.82 -18.63 4.80
CA PHE A 95 -11.43 -18.44 5.22
C PHE A 95 -11.28 -17.19 6.08
N THR A 96 -10.43 -17.29 7.07
CA THR A 96 -9.87 -16.12 7.77
C THR A 96 -8.43 -15.93 7.33
N ILE A 97 -8.13 -14.75 6.77
CA ILE A 97 -6.80 -14.44 6.24
C ILE A 97 -6.24 -13.22 6.96
N VAL A 98 -5.23 -13.44 7.79
CA VAL A 98 -4.65 -12.45 8.69
C VAL A 98 -3.28 -12.00 8.19
N SER A 99 -3.02 -10.71 8.24
CA SER A 99 -1.71 -10.14 7.91
C SER A 99 -0.67 -10.49 8.99
N ASN A 100 0.56 -10.79 8.57
CA ASN A 100 1.66 -10.98 9.50
C ASN A 100 2.28 -9.68 10.03
N VAL A 101 1.69 -8.53 9.76
CA VAL A 101 2.22 -7.22 10.15
C VAL A 101 1.68 -6.81 11.50
N CYS A 102 2.57 -6.61 12.47
CA CYS A 102 2.22 -6.16 13.82
C CYS A 102 1.70 -4.72 13.82
N MET A 103 0.61 -4.47 14.52
CA MET A 103 -0.05 -3.16 14.62
C MET A 103 0.62 -2.19 15.59
N HIS A 104 1.86 -2.47 15.99
CA HIS A 104 2.72 -1.52 16.70
C HIS A 104 3.60 -0.73 15.73
N LEU A 105 4.63 -1.39 15.15
CA LEU A 105 5.61 -0.79 14.25
C LEU A 105 5.92 -1.67 13.02
N GLY A 106 5.00 -2.54 12.63
CA GLY A 106 5.10 -3.30 11.40
C GLY A 106 6.02 -4.54 11.43
N CYS A 107 6.55 -4.93 12.59
CA CYS A 107 7.32 -6.18 12.70
C CYS A 107 6.49 -7.41 12.31
N PRO A 108 7.08 -8.46 11.74
CA PRO A 108 6.36 -9.68 11.45
C PRO A 108 5.93 -10.39 12.74
N VAL A 109 4.65 -10.74 12.82
CA VAL A 109 4.12 -11.62 13.87
C VAL A 109 4.28 -13.07 13.46
N GLN A 110 4.33 -13.94 14.45
CA GLN A 110 4.38 -15.39 14.28
C GLN A 110 3.12 -16.00 14.88
N PHE A 111 2.46 -16.89 14.14
CA PHE A 111 1.38 -17.69 14.69
C PHE A 111 1.93 -18.76 15.62
N LYS A 112 1.28 -18.91 16.76
CA LYS A 112 1.47 -19.98 17.74
C LYS A 112 0.12 -20.59 18.03
N THR A 113 0.07 -21.78 18.56
CA THR A 113 -1.18 -22.52 18.82
C THR A 113 -2.27 -21.72 19.53
N THR A 114 -1.90 -20.74 20.33
CA THR A 114 -2.83 -19.90 21.13
C THR A 114 -3.03 -18.49 20.60
N GLY A 115 -2.49 -18.17 19.40
CA GLY A 115 -2.62 -16.85 18.80
C GLY A 115 -1.34 -16.37 18.13
N PHE A 116 -1.19 -15.06 17.99
CA PHE A 116 -0.03 -14.45 17.33
C PHE A 116 0.85 -13.72 18.32
N ALA A 117 2.15 -13.78 18.10
CA ALA A 117 3.13 -13.07 18.92
C ALA A 117 4.11 -12.28 18.04
N CYS A 118 4.36 -11.04 18.42
CA CYS A 118 5.38 -10.18 17.82
C CYS A 118 6.67 -10.25 18.64
N PRO A 119 7.78 -10.73 18.08
CA PRO A 119 9.04 -10.89 18.82
C PRO A 119 9.75 -9.56 19.13
N CYS A 120 9.42 -8.47 18.39
CA CYS A 120 10.14 -7.21 18.54
C CYS A 120 9.89 -6.53 19.89
N HIS A 121 8.62 -6.38 20.28
CA HIS A 121 8.25 -5.66 21.50
C HIS A 121 7.17 -6.39 22.33
N GLY A 122 7.00 -7.69 22.11
CA GLY A 122 6.10 -8.51 22.93
C GLY A 122 4.61 -8.27 22.67
N GLY A 123 4.24 -7.75 21.50
CA GLY A 123 2.83 -7.66 21.09
C GLY A 123 2.21 -9.06 21.01
N GLN A 124 1.02 -9.23 21.58
CA GLN A 124 0.30 -10.50 21.59
C GLN A 124 -1.13 -10.31 21.07
N TYR A 125 -1.61 -11.32 20.38
CA TYR A 125 -2.94 -11.39 19.81
C TYR A 125 -3.49 -12.81 19.98
N ASP A 126 -4.78 -12.93 20.12
CA ASP A 126 -5.45 -14.23 20.15
C ASP A 126 -5.52 -14.89 18.77
N THR A 127 -6.26 -15.99 18.67
CA THR A 127 -6.45 -16.72 17.42
C THR A 127 -7.28 -15.95 16.39
N GLU A 128 -8.06 -14.96 16.79
CA GLU A 128 -8.80 -14.09 15.89
C GLU A 128 -8.01 -12.84 15.46
N GLY A 129 -6.79 -12.67 16.00
CA GLY A 129 -5.96 -11.52 15.77
C GLY A 129 -6.32 -10.32 16.64
N ILE A 130 -7.18 -10.49 17.64
CA ILE A 130 -7.51 -9.45 18.63
C ILE A 130 -6.32 -9.24 19.55
N ARG A 131 -5.99 -7.99 19.81
CA ARG A 131 -4.90 -7.66 20.72
C ARG A 131 -5.19 -8.11 22.15
N THR A 132 -4.28 -8.88 22.74
CA THR A 132 -4.39 -9.36 24.13
C THR A 132 -3.37 -8.69 25.04
N ALA A 133 -2.15 -8.39 24.54
CA ALA A 133 -1.11 -7.77 25.35
C ALA A 133 -0.09 -7.00 24.52
N GLY A 134 0.72 -6.20 25.22
CA GLY A 134 1.84 -5.45 24.61
C GLY A 134 1.43 -4.13 23.97
N PRO A 135 2.34 -3.51 23.20
CA PRO A 135 2.16 -2.16 22.68
C PRO A 135 1.24 -2.00 21.45
N PRO A 136 0.81 -3.02 20.70
CA PRO A 136 -0.15 -2.82 19.61
C PRO A 136 -1.41 -2.12 20.10
N ILE A 137 -2.04 -1.33 19.24
CA ILE A 137 -3.20 -0.51 19.60
C ILE A 137 -4.53 -1.05 19.06
N ARG A 138 -4.50 -2.04 18.17
CA ARG A 138 -5.68 -2.61 17.50
C ARG A 138 -5.40 -4.04 17.02
N PRO A 139 -6.44 -4.78 16.57
CA PRO A 139 -6.29 -6.11 15.99
C PRO A 139 -5.42 -6.13 14.73
N LEU A 140 -4.94 -7.32 14.35
CA LEU A 140 -4.22 -7.54 13.10
C LEU A 140 -5.12 -7.30 11.89
N ASN A 141 -4.58 -6.73 10.82
CA ASN A 141 -5.30 -6.54 9.56
C ASN A 141 -5.76 -7.88 8.99
N ARG A 142 -6.93 -7.89 8.35
CA ARG A 142 -7.44 -9.03 7.59
C ARG A 142 -7.44 -8.72 6.10
N TYR A 143 -7.20 -9.75 5.29
CA TYR A 143 -7.31 -9.66 3.84
C TYR A 143 -8.72 -9.99 3.39
N GLU A 144 -9.23 -9.27 2.40
CA GLU A 144 -10.38 -9.72 1.63
C GLU A 144 -10.01 -10.92 0.78
N TYR A 145 -10.97 -11.79 0.55
CA TYR A 145 -10.79 -12.95 -0.31
C TYR A 145 -12.06 -13.24 -1.11
N LYS A 146 -11.90 -14.05 -2.14
CA LYS A 146 -12.99 -14.65 -2.90
C LYS A 146 -12.57 -16.03 -3.37
N VAL A 147 -13.53 -16.90 -3.55
CA VAL A 147 -13.33 -18.20 -4.20
C VAL A 147 -14.00 -18.16 -5.56
N GLU A 148 -13.22 -18.38 -6.61
CA GLU A 148 -13.71 -18.45 -7.99
C GLU A 148 -13.14 -19.72 -8.64
N ASP A 149 -14.01 -20.52 -9.25
CA ASP A 149 -13.65 -21.80 -9.88
C ASP A 149 -12.80 -22.72 -8.98
N GLY A 150 -13.14 -22.78 -7.67
CA GLY A 150 -12.42 -23.55 -6.67
C GLY A 150 -11.02 -23.03 -6.34
N THR A 151 -10.68 -21.82 -6.75
CA THR A 151 -9.41 -21.15 -6.45
C THR A 151 -9.62 -20.04 -5.46
N LEU A 152 -8.81 -20.01 -4.40
CA LEU A 152 -8.78 -18.94 -3.41
C LEU A 152 -7.95 -17.77 -3.95
N PHE A 153 -8.59 -16.63 -4.10
CA PHE A 153 -7.95 -15.37 -4.44
C PHE A 153 -7.99 -14.42 -3.26
N VAL A 154 -6.88 -13.77 -3.02
CA VAL A 154 -6.70 -12.80 -1.92
C VAL A 154 -6.46 -11.41 -2.49
N GLY A 155 -7.22 -10.45 -2.00
CA GLY A 155 -7.18 -9.06 -2.39
C GLY A 155 -6.39 -8.19 -1.40
N ARG A 156 -6.93 -7.02 -1.06
CA ARG A 156 -6.26 -6.08 -0.17
C ARG A 156 -6.41 -6.45 1.31
N ALA A 157 -5.48 -5.93 2.12
CA ALA A 157 -5.62 -5.95 3.56
C ALA A 157 -6.46 -4.76 4.02
N PHE A 158 -7.42 -5.04 4.89
CA PHE A 158 -8.21 -4.04 5.59
C PHE A 158 -7.73 -3.87 7.02
N ALA A 159 -7.84 -2.67 7.52
CA ALA A 159 -7.78 -2.46 8.94
C ALA A 159 -8.95 -3.16 9.64
N THR A 160 -8.74 -3.50 10.89
CA THR A 160 -9.74 -4.18 11.69
C THR A 160 -9.96 -3.46 13.00
N GLU A 161 -11.17 -3.54 13.49
CA GLU A 161 -11.56 -3.10 14.83
C GLU A 161 -12.25 -4.25 15.55
N GLU A 162 -12.18 -4.24 16.87
CA GLU A 162 -12.94 -5.14 17.72
C GLU A 162 -14.24 -4.46 18.09
N VAL A 163 -15.35 -5.11 17.76
CA VAL A 163 -16.71 -4.67 18.10
C VAL A 163 -17.43 -5.85 18.76
N ASP A 164 -17.80 -5.72 20.00
CA ASP A 164 -18.52 -6.75 20.79
C ASP A 164 -17.79 -8.12 20.81
N GLY A 165 -16.45 -8.11 20.79
CA GLY A 165 -15.62 -9.33 20.77
C GLY A 165 -15.42 -9.95 19.40
N GLU A 166 -15.97 -9.35 18.34
CA GLU A 166 -15.76 -9.77 16.95
C GLU A 166 -14.82 -8.83 16.21
N VAL A 167 -14.06 -9.39 15.27
CA VAL A 167 -13.15 -8.61 14.41
C VAL A 167 -13.90 -8.18 13.16
N VAL A 168 -14.13 -6.89 13.04
CA VAL A 168 -14.78 -6.28 11.87
C VAL A 168 -13.72 -5.60 11.00
N MET A 169 -13.76 -5.84 9.70
CA MET A 169 -12.91 -5.13 8.74
C MET A 169 -13.43 -3.72 8.55
N THR A 170 -12.55 -2.74 8.76
CA THR A 170 -12.83 -1.33 8.55
C THR A 170 -11.84 -0.74 7.56
N ASP A 171 -12.29 0.27 6.81
CA ASP A 171 -11.39 1.05 5.97
C ASP A 171 -10.88 2.25 6.77
N GLN A 172 -9.71 2.13 7.40
CA GLN A 172 -9.12 3.16 8.25
C GLN A 172 -8.89 4.50 7.51
N PHE A 173 -8.84 4.45 6.20
CA PHE A 173 -8.54 5.61 5.37
C PHE A 173 -9.78 6.21 4.70
N LYS A 174 -10.94 5.62 4.89
CA LYS A 174 -12.20 6.35 4.66
C LYS A 174 -12.43 7.28 5.82
N LEU A 175 -12.06 8.54 5.63
CA LEU A 175 -12.62 9.59 6.47
C LEU A 175 -14.15 9.42 6.47
N PRO A 176 -14.81 9.51 7.64
CA PRO A 176 -16.27 9.48 7.69
C PRO A 176 -16.81 10.61 6.83
N GLY A 177 -17.39 10.28 5.68
CA GLY A 177 -17.89 11.22 4.70
C GLY A 177 -17.66 10.73 3.27
N GLU A 178 -18.34 11.36 2.32
CA GLU A 178 -18.10 11.11 0.89
C GLU A 178 -16.66 11.50 0.52
N PRO A 179 -16.04 10.80 -0.44
CA PRO A 179 -14.73 11.17 -0.94
C PRO A 179 -14.73 12.64 -1.32
N VAL A 180 -13.78 13.40 -0.81
CA VAL A 180 -13.64 14.81 -1.15
C VAL A 180 -13.35 14.88 -2.64
N GLY A 181 -14.39 15.23 -3.43
CA GLY A 181 -14.27 15.37 -4.88
C GLY A 181 -13.62 16.68 -5.30
N GLY A 182 -13.29 16.80 -6.59
CA GLY A 182 -12.78 18.01 -7.20
C GLY A 182 -11.33 18.34 -6.82
N LEU A 183 -10.99 19.63 -6.79
CA LEU A 183 -9.64 20.14 -6.60
C LEU A 183 -9.04 19.73 -5.24
N LEU A 184 -9.84 19.68 -4.19
CA LEU A 184 -9.38 19.31 -2.86
C LEU A 184 -9.02 17.83 -2.76
N GLY A 185 -9.81 16.93 -3.36
CA GLY A 185 -9.47 15.51 -3.46
C GLY A 185 -8.22 15.25 -4.30
N TRP A 186 -7.97 16.13 -5.28
CA TRP A 186 -6.75 16.09 -6.07
C TRP A 186 -5.52 16.60 -5.32
N LEU A 187 -5.67 17.68 -4.51
CA LEU A 187 -4.57 18.26 -3.72
C LEU A 187 -4.21 17.41 -2.49
N TYR A 188 -5.16 16.69 -1.94
CA TYR A 188 -4.99 15.85 -0.75
C TYR A 188 -5.52 14.44 -1.03
N PRO A 189 -4.87 13.68 -1.93
CA PRO A 189 -5.28 12.30 -2.16
C PRO A 189 -5.08 11.51 -0.88
N VAL A 190 -6.18 10.98 -0.34
CA VAL A 190 -6.11 10.03 0.77
C VAL A 190 -5.60 8.73 0.17
N PRO A 191 -4.46 8.19 0.64
CA PRO A 191 -3.98 6.91 0.14
C PRO A 191 -5.00 5.83 0.51
N ASN A 192 -5.59 5.20 -0.51
CA ASN A 192 -6.34 3.98 -0.33
C ASN A 192 -5.33 2.85 -0.09
N ASN A 193 -5.21 2.36 1.11
CA ASN A 193 -4.38 1.18 1.43
C ASN A 193 -5.12 -0.11 1.18
#